data_45f1950ce44664d3ef778ddf69a8fe32
#
_entry.id   45f1950ce44664d3ef778ddf69a8fe32
#
_cell.length_a   1.000
_cell.length_b   1.000
_cell.length_c   1.000
_cell.angle_alpha   90.00
_cell.angle_beta   90.00
_cell.angle_gamma   90.00
#
_symmetry.space_group_name_H-M   'P 1'
#
loop_
_entity.id
_entity.type
_entity.pdbx_description
1 polymer ?
#
loop_
_entity_poly.entity_id
_entity_poly.type
_entity_poly.pdbx_seq_one_letter_code
_entity_poly.pdbx_strand_id
1 'polypeptide(L)'
;RTLRAAALGPSAERRYARRTRDAPRRAAEPSLIRDAWPLLSVLIAENRSMFLAVVVLTIVTVVFYYLPVFCTRSITSMLQEEEEQGIAHGRHSLIKALPAVFGLFFSVLFSSTIQGHLWSLLDGYLNVRLSTQLSSMLYTKALRKREVAHTGGREQGERGENVGSVPNSQVLTLHGVDLKRVTTMTFHLFSLVNAPFELVLGGYFAYRMIGVSALVGLLSSALLAPAITAISRVYERANNRLMQARDRRISLLSECLLAIRMIKSQAWEGHFFQRVMRDRAEELHAQWLSFVLNTVLTVVMDNNPLMVTAIAFAFYTLVLRQPLTPPVAFTTLSVLLELRWTMTTLPETITNTVQTLISLRRMNAYLQSGEVDATEHKPAPAPEAPTPEPPTLALRNATVDWPREDTEPGAAFRLENVSITFPAGGCTLVCGRLGAGKSLLLRALLHEAHVAGGEVIAPRSPYNGVPADAAHRDEAP
;
A
#
# COMPACT_ATOMS: atom_id res chain seq x y z
N ARG A 1 -5.31 -1.05 24.51
CA ARG A 1 -4.19 -0.91 23.52
C ARG A 1 -4.68 -0.32 22.20
N THR A 2 -5.87 -0.64 21.72
CA THR A 2 -6.51 -0.05 20.53
C THR A 2 -6.81 1.44 20.67
N LEU A 3 -7.22 1.91 21.86
CA LEU A 3 -7.46 3.32 22.17
C LEU A 3 -6.17 4.17 22.15
N ARG A 4 -5.00 3.61 22.52
CA ARG A 4 -3.71 4.31 22.36
C ARG A 4 -3.28 4.44 20.89
N ALA A 5 -3.69 3.53 20.00
CA ALA A 5 -3.42 3.64 18.57
C ALA A 5 -4.20 4.80 17.92
N ALA A 6 -5.44 5.02 18.33
CA ALA A 6 -6.27 6.17 17.87
C ALA A 6 -5.69 7.53 18.32
N ALA A 7 -5.07 7.60 19.50
CA ALA A 7 -4.43 8.80 20.01
C ALA A 7 -3.14 9.21 19.28
N LEU A 8 -2.55 8.33 18.46
CA LEU A 8 -1.31 8.61 17.71
C LEU A 8 -1.54 9.29 16.35
N GLY A 9 -2.77 9.31 15.83
CA GLY A 9 -3.12 10.02 14.61
C GLY A 9 -2.78 11.51 14.64
N PRO A 10 -3.16 12.26 15.71
CA PRO A 10 -2.87 13.69 15.83
C PRO A 10 -1.38 14.01 15.96
N SER A 11 -0.57 13.11 16.51
CA SER A 11 0.88 13.31 16.62
C SER A 11 1.59 13.14 15.30
N ALA A 12 1.18 12.15 14.50
CA ALA A 12 1.71 11.91 13.16
C ALA A 12 1.35 13.07 12.21
N GLU A 13 0.12 13.59 12.29
CA GLU A 13 -0.35 14.74 11.52
C GLU A 13 0.46 16.00 11.85
N ARG A 14 0.69 16.31 13.13
CA ARG A 14 1.51 17.46 13.55
C ARG A 14 2.97 17.36 13.09
N ARG A 15 3.56 16.17 13.14
CA ARG A 15 4.93 15.94 12.64
C ARG A 15 5.01 16.04 11.13
N TYR A 16 4.00 15.53 10.43
CA TYR A 16 3.90 15.65 8.98
C TYR A 16 3.79 17.13 8.57
N ALA A 17 2.87 17.89 9.18
CA ALA A 17 2.70 19.31 8.90
C ALA A 17 3.95 20.15 9.18
N ARG A 18 4.71 19.87 10.24
CA ARG A 18 6.00 20.53 10.50
C ARG A 18 7.03 20.20 9.41
N ARG A 19 7.15 18.95 9.01
CA ARG A 19 8.16 18.50 8.06
C ARG A 19 7.91 18.94 6.62
N THR A 20 6.64 19.11 6.23
CA THR A 20 6.26 19.65 4.92
C THR A 20 6.40 21.17 4.84
N ARG A 21 6.25 21.90 5.94
CA ARG A 21 6.51 23.36 6.01
C ARG A 21 7.98 23.69 5.76
N ASP A 22 8.89 22.85 6.25
CA ASP A 22 10.35 23.08 6.17
C ASP A 22 10.96 22.51 4.88
N ALA A 23 10.19 21.83 4.03
CA ALA A 23 10.67 21.26 2.78
C ALA A 23 10.82 22.37 1.71
N PRO A 24 12.03 22.62 1.17
CA PRO A 24 12.20 23.64 0.13
C PRO A 24 11.43 23.24 -1.13
N ARG A 25 10.53 24.11 -1.60
CA ARG A 25 9.84 24.03 -2.90
C ARG A 25 10.87 24.23 -4.02
N ARG A 26 11.74 23.27 -4.28
CA ARG A 26 12.65 23.29 -5.43
C ARG A 26 12.03 22.50 -6.58
N ALA A 27 11.84 23.20 -7.69
CA ALA A 27 11.56 22.62 -9.01
C ALA A 27 12.79 21.80 -9.46
N ALA A 28 12.84 20.51 -9.11
CA ALA A 28 13.79 19.54 -9.60
C ALA A 28 13.00 18.31 -10.06
N GLU A 29 13.52 17.57 -11.05
CA GLU A 29 12.87 16.41 -11.65
C GLU A 29 12.17 15.50 -10.63
N PRO A 30 10.95 15.04 -10.90
CA PRO A 30 10.16 14.25 -9.98
C PRO A 30 10.81 12.87 -9.77
N SER A 31 11.47 12.66 -8.64
CA SER A 31 11.95 11.34 -8.26
C SER A 31 10.91 10.68 -7.35
N LEU A 32 10.44 9.48 -7.70
CA LEU A 32 9.44 8.70 -6.95
C LEU A 32 9.76 8.62 -5.44
N ILE A 33 11.03 8.40 -5.12
CA ILE A 33 11.48 8.27 -3.73
C ILE A 33 11.40 9.62 -2.99
N ARG A 34 11.78 10.73 -3.65
CA ARG A 34 11.79 12.05 -3.03
C ARG A 34 10.39 12.55 -2.69
N ASP A 35 9.42 12.27 -3.57
CA ASP A 35 8.04 12.71 -3.38
C ASP A 35 7.28 11.85 -2.37
N ALA A 36 7.64 10.56 -2.21
CA ALA A 36 7.09 9.67 -1.19
C ALA A 36 7.76 9.84 0.19
N TRP A 37 9.01 10.36 0.22
CA TRP A 37 9.85 10.42 1.42
C TRP A 37 9.26 11.16 2.61
N PRO A 38 8.58 12.33 2.46
CA PRO A 38 8.03 13.05 3.60
C PRO A 38 7.05 12.19 4.41
N LEU A 39 6.10 11.54 3.74
CA LEU A 39 5.12 10.68 4.39
C LEU A 39 5.78 9.42 4.97
N LEU A 40 6.61 8.74 4.18
CA LEU A 40 7.32 7.54 4.61
C LEU A 40 8.18 7.80 5.85
N SER A 41 8.92 8.91 5.87
CA SER A 41 9.80 9.27 6.97
C SER A 41 9.05 9.56 8.27
N VAL A 42 7.83 10.10 8.19
CA VAL A 42 6.95 10.30 9.36
C VAL A 42 6.45 8.96 9.88
N LEU A 43 6.00 8.06 8.99
CA LEU A 43 5.53 6.73 9.37
C LEU A 43 6.64 5.90 10.05
N ILE A 44 7.86 5.95 9.53
CA ILE A 44 9.02 5.28 10.13
C ILE A 44 9.35 5.93 11.49
N ALA A 45 9.38 7.24 11.58
CA ALA A 45 9.73 7.94 12.83
C ALA A 45 8.74 7.68 13.96
N GLU A 46 7.43 7.62 13.66
CA GLU A 46 6.38 7.29 14.63
C GLU A 46 6.42 5.83 15.09
N ASN A 47 6.86 4.93 14.22
CA ASN A 47 6.89 3.49 14.47
C ASN A 47 8.32 2.94 14.61
N ARG A 48 9.32 3.81 14.87
CA ARG A 48 10.76 3.45 14.86
C ARG A 48 11.11 2.22 15.70
N SER A 49 10.51 2.09 16.88
CA SER A 49 10.77 0.95 17.78
C SER A 49 10.28 -0.37 17.19
N MET A 50 9.15 -0.33 16.48
CA MET A 50 8.60 -1.52 15.81
C MET A 50 9.41 -1.89 14.56
N PHE A 51 9.78 -0.89 13.74
CA PHE A 51 10.67 -1.13 12.59
C PHE A 51 12.02 -1.71 13.04
N LEU A 52 12.61 -1.15 14.10
CA LEU A 52 13.86 -1.67 14.65
C LEU A 52 13.69 -3.11 15.18
N ALA A 53 12.61 -3.38 15.91
CA ALA A 53 12.32 -4.73 16.40
C ALA A 53 12.15 -5.74 15.25
N VAL A 54 11.45 -5.36 14.18
CA VAL A 54 11.29 -6.19 12.98
C VAL A 54 12.66 -6.48 12.34
N VAL A 55 13.51 -5.46 12.14
CA VAL A 55 14.84 -5.63 11.54
C VAL A 55 15.71 -6.56 12.40
N VAL A 56 15.78 -6.31 13.71
CA VAL A 56 16.57 -7.15 14.63
C VAL A 56 16.06 -8.58 14.64
N LEU A 57 14.73 -8.75 14.75
CA LEU A 57 14.12 -10.08 14.81
C LEU A 57 14.29 -10.83 13.48
N THR A 58 14.26 -10.13 12.34
CA THR A 58 14.54 -10.71 11.01
C THR A 58 15.98 -11.23 10.94
N ILE A 59 16.97 -10.42 11.37
CA ILE A 59 18.38 -10.84 11.36
C ILE A 59 18.58 -12.08 12.26
N VAL A 60 17.97 -12.07 13.44
CA VAL A 60 18.00 -13.24 14.34
C VAL A 60 17.37 -14.46 13.65
N THR A 61 16.24 -14.31 13.02
CA THR A 61 15.56 -15.38 12.28
C THR A 61 16.45 -15.97 11.20
N VAL A 62 17.11 -15.15 10.38
CA VAL A 62 18.04 -15.61 9.33
C VAL A 62 19.15 -16.50 9.90
N VAL A 63 19.76 -16.10 11.02
CA VAL A 63 20.83 -16.88 11.64
C VAL A 63 20.30 -18.23 12.13
N PHE A 64 19.14 -18.24 12.78
CA PHE A 64 18.55 -19.47 13.30
C PHE A 64 18.00 -20.40 12.22
N TYR A 65 17.68 -19.92 11.02
CA TYR A 65 17.28 -20.77 9.90
C TYR A 65 18.35 -21.76 9.46
N TYR A 66 19.64 -21.40 9.61
CA TYR A 66 20.74 -22.29 9.25
C TYR A 66 21.15 -23.27 10.36
N LEU A 67 20.61 -23.12 11.58
CA LEU A 67 20.94 -24.03 12.67
C LEU A 67 20.46 -25.48 12.43
N PRO A 68 19.23 -25.74 11.91
CA PRO A 68 18.80 -27.08 11.51
C PRO A 68 19.72 -27.72 10.47
N VAL A 69 20.26 -26.92 9.54
CA VAL A 69 21.19 -27.40 8.49
C VAL A 69 22.47 -27.97 9.11
N PHE A 70 23.03 -27.29 10.11
CA PHE A 70 24.22 -27.79 10.83
C PHE A 70 23.94 -29.06 11.65
N CYS A 71 22.75 -29.12 12.29
CA CYS A 71 22.32 -30.32 12.99
C CYS A 71 22.17 -31.54 12.06
N THR A 72 21.54 -31.32 10.89
CA THR A 72 21.39 -32.33 9.84
C THR A 72 22.76 -32.80 9.33
N ARG A 73 23.70 -31.89 9.09
CA ARG A 73 25.07 -32.24 8.71
C ARG A 73 25.76 -33.10 9.77
N SER A 74 25.65 -32.73 11.04
CA SER A 74 26.26 -33.49 12.14
C SER A 74 25.69 -34.90 12.25
N ILE A 75 24.38 -35.07 12.06
CA ILE A 75 23.73 -36.39 12.06
C ILE A 75 24.23 -37.23 10.88
N THR A 76 24.21 -36.65 9.67
CA THR A 76 24.58 -37.37 8.45
C THR A 76 26.08 -37.71 8.40
N SER A 77 26.96 -36.85 8.93
CA SER A 77 28.40 -37.16 9.02
C SER A 77 28.70 -38.26 10.02
N MET A 78 28.02 -38.28 11.16
CA MET A 78 28.15 -39.36 12.14
C MET A 78 27.72 -40.72 11.56
N LEU A 79 26.61 -40.74 10.82
CA LEU A 79 26.13 -41.99 10.18
C LEU A 79 27.10 -42.49 9.11
N GLN A 80 27.71 -41.59 8.34
CA GLN A 80 28.70 -41.96 7.33
C GLN A 80 29.99 -42.50 7.95
N GLU A 81 30.49 -41.88 9.02
CA GLU A 81 31.68 -42.36 9.73
C GLU A 81 31.50 -43.76 10.31
N GLU A 82 30.32 -44.08 10.83
CA GLU A 82 29.98 -45.41 11.32
C GLU A 82 29.87 -46.47 10.20
N GLU A 83 29.30 -46.08 9.05
CA GLU A 83 29.24 -46.94 7.87
C GLU A 83 30.64 -47.27 7.36
N GLU A 84 31.55 -46.30 7.31
CA GLU A 84 32.95 -46.48 6.90
C GLU A 84 33.74 -47.36 7.90
N GLN A 85 33.42 -47.32 9.17
CA GLN A 85 34.04 -48.16 10.22
C GLN A 85 33.45 -49.55 10.31
N GLY A 86 32.43 -49.90 9.51
CA GLY A 86 31.80 -51.24 9.53
C GLY A 86 31.10 -51.58 10.85
N ILE A 87 30.79 -50.57 11.66
CA ILE A 87 30.12 -50.76 12.94
C ILE A 87 28.63 -50.96 12.66
N ALA A 88 28.10 -52.14 13.01
CA ALA A 88 26.67 -52.39 12.88
C ALA A 88 25.87 -51.29 13.61
N HIS A 89 24.88 -50.68 12.94
CA HIS A 89 24.02 -49.66 13.53
C HIS A 89 23.34 -50.15 14.80
N GLY A 90 24.00 -49.96 15.94
CA GLY A 90 23.59 -50.44 17.24
C GLY A 90 23.09 -49.32 18.13
N ARG A 91 22.62 -49.70 19.33
CA ARG A 91 22.12 -48.81 20.38
C ARG A 91 23.09 -47.67 20.74
N HIS A 92 24.39 -47.86 20.50
CA HIS A 92 25.45 -46.90 20.80
C HIS A 92 25.48 -45.72 19.79
N SER A 93 25.20 -46.00 18.54
CA SER A 93 25.06 -45.01 17.46
C SER A 93 23.88 -44.06 17.71
N LEU A 94 22.74 -44.61 18.07
CA LEU A 94 21.54 -43.81 18.40
C LEU A 94 21.79 -42.86 19.59
N ILE A 95 22.54 -43.31 20.61
CA ILE A 95 22.84 -42.47 21.79
C ILE A 95 23.75 -41.28 21.41
N LYS A 96 24.74 -41.50 20.52
CA LYS A 96 25.61 -40.43 20.04
C LYS A 96 24.88 -39.42 19.15
N ALA A 97 23.92 -39.85 18.31
CA ALA A 97 23.13 -38.98 17.46
C ALA A 97 22.04 -38.19 18.23
N LEU A 98 21.66 -38.67 19.42
CA LEU A 98 20.56 -38.08 20.20
C LEU A 98 20.72 -36.57 20.47
N PRO A 99 21.90 -36.02 20.86
CA PRO A 99 22.06 -34.57 21.04
C PRO A 99 21.81 -33.78 19.80
N ALA A 100 22.25 -34.27 18.61
CA ALA A 100 22.03 -33.59 17.33
C ALA A 100 20.56 -33.65 16.90
N VAL A 101 19.86 -34.75 17.18
CA VAL A 101 18.41 -34.88 16.94
C VAL A 101 17.62 -33.92 17.85
N PHE A 102 17.95 -33.85 19.13
CA PHE A 102 17.35 -32.87 20.03
C PHE A 102 17.69 -31.45 19.62
N GLY A 103 18.95 -31.18 19.21
CA GLY A 103 19.37 -29.91 18.66
C GLY A 103 18.54 -29.51 17.45
N LEU A 104 18.28 -30.45 16.52
CA LEU A 104 17.41 -30.23 15.36
C LEU A 104 15.97 -29.86 15.79
N PHE A 105 15.39 -30.65 16.69
CA PHE A 105 14.03 -30.44 17.21
C PHE A 105 13.89 -29.05 17.84
N PHE A 106 14.78 -28.69 18.77
CA PHE A 106 14.74 -27.40 19.44
C PHE A 106 15.04 -26.25 18.52
N SER A 107 15.94 -26.40 17.53
CA SER A 107 16.24 -25.34 16.56
C SER A 107 15.05 -25.04 15.66
N VAL A 108 14.33 -26.07 15.19
CA VAL A 108 13.10 -25.90 14.38
C VAL A 108 12.00 -25.27 15.22
N LEU A 109 11.79 -25.74 16.44
CA LEU A 109 10.79 -25.19 17.35
C LEU A 109 11.06 -23.71 17.66
N PHE A 110 12.32 -23.37 17.94
CA PHE A 110 12.74 -22.02 18.27
C PHE A 110 12.63 -21.07 17.08
N SER A 111 13.09 -21.48 15.89
CA SER A 111 12.98 -20.68 14.67
C SER A 111 11.50 -20.43 14.29
N SER A 112 10.66 -21.46 14.38
CA SER A 112 9.20 -21.32 14.14
C SER A 112 8.53 -20.37 15.12
N THR A 113 8.94 -20.38 16.39
CA THR A 113 8.42 -19.48 17.43
C THR A 113 8.82 -18.04 17.16
N ILE A 114 10.10 -17.79 16.82
CA ILE A 114 10.58 -16.45 16.46
C ILE A 114 9.84 -15.92 15.23
N GLN A 115 9.70 -16.77 14.21
CA GLN A 115 8.97 -16.42 12.99
C GLN A 115 7.50 -16.09 13.28
N GLY A 116 6.83 -16.87 14.13
CA GLY A 116 5.45 -16.58 14.56
C GLY A 116 5.33 -15.24 15.27
N HIS A 117 6.28 -14.88 16.13
CA HIS A 117 6.33 -13.55 16.75
C HIS A 117 6.60 -12.44 15.74
N LEU A 118 7.50 -12.66 14.78
CA LEU A 118 7.78 -11.70 13.71
C LEU A 118 6.54 -11.42 12.87
N TRP A 119 5.82 -12.46 12.44
CA TRP A 119 4.55 -12.29 11.70
C TRP A 119 3.48 -11.59 12.54
N SER A 120 3.36 -11.89 13.82
CA SER A 120 2.45 -11.19 14.73
C SER A 120 2.79 -9.70 14.85
N LEU A 121 4.08 -9.33 14.89
CA LEU A 121 4.52 -7.94 14.92
C LEU A 121 4.23 -7.22 13.59
N LEU A 122 4.51 -7.87 12.46
CA LEU A 122 4.32 -7.30 11.13
C LEU A 122 2.83 -7.10 10.81
N ASP A 123 2.05 -8.15 10.86
CA ASP A 123 0.66 -8.13 10.43
C ASP A 123 -0.30 -7.70 11.54
N GLY A 124 -0.11 -8.21 12.76
CA GLY A 124 -1.00 -7.89 13.88
C GLY A 124 -0.82 -6.50 14.45
N TYR A 125 0.40 -5.98 14.51
CA TYR A 125 0.67 -4.68 15.14
C TYR A 125 1.03 -3.59 14.14
N LEU A 126 2.03 -3.80 13.30
CA LEU A 126 2.54 -2.75 12.41
C LEU A 126 1.54 -2.42 11.29
N ASN A 127 0.99 -3.44 10.63
CA ASN A 127 -0.01 -3.29 9.57
C ASN A 127 -1.25 -2.53 10.10
N VAL A 128 -1.84 -2.99 11.20
CA VAL A 128 -3.03 -2.36 11.80
C VAL A 128 -2.74 -0.92 12.22
N ARG A 129 -1.57 -0.68 12.81
CA ARG A 129 -1.18 0.67 13.27
C ARG A 129 -0.99 1.63 12.10
N LEU A 130 -0.27 1.21 11.04
CA LEU A 130 -0.10 2.03 9.83
C LEU A 130 -1.44 2.29 9.14
N SER A 131 -2.29 1.26 9.03
CA SER A 131 -3.64 1.40 8.48
C SER A 131 -4.47 2.44 9.22
N THR A 132 -4.49 2.37 10.55
CA THR A 132 -5.25 3.32 11.38
C THR A 132 -4.68 4.75 11.29
N GLN A 133 -3.35 4.90 11.32
CA GLN A 133 -2.70 6.21 11.20
C GLN A 133 -3.01 6.87 9.85
N LEU A 134 -2.82 6.13 8.75
CA LEU A 134 -3.06 6.65 7.41
C LEU A 134 -4.56 6.92 7.15
N SER A 135 -5.45 6.02 7.59
CA SER A 135 -6.90 6.24 7.51
C SER A 135 -7.31 7.52 8.23
N SER A 136 -6.83 7.73 9.46
CA SER A 136 -7.12 8.93 10.24
C SER A 136 -6.62 10.19 9.55
N MET A 137 -5.38 10.18 9.02
CA MET A 137 -4.81 11.32 8.29
C MET A 137 -5.62 11.65 7.02
N LEU A 138 -5.96 10.63 6.22
CA LEU A 138 -6.75 10.83 5.00
C LEU A 138 -8.16 11.33 5.32
N TYR A 139 -8.80 10.77 6.35
CA TYR A 139 -10.14 11.18 6.77
C TYR A 139 -10.16 12.63 7.28
N THR A 140 -9.23 12.99 8.15
CA THR A 140 -9.10 14.38 8.65
C THR A 140 -8.85 15.35 7.51
N LYS A 141 -7.99 14.97 6.55
CA LYS A 141 -7.73 15.78 5.34
C LYS A 141 -8.98 15.92 4.48
N ALA A 142 -9.73 14.83 4.28
CA ALA A 142 -10.97 14.86 3.49
C ALA A 142 -12.01 15.82 4.08
N LEU A 143 -12.11 15.92 5.41
CA LEU A 143 -13.00 16.84 6.09
C LEU A 143 -12.55 18.30 5.99
N ARG A 144 -11.26 18.57 5.77
CA ARG A 144 -10.69 19.92 5.68
C ARG A 144 -10.46 20.40 4.26
N LYS A 145 -10.54 19.49 3.29
CA LYS A 145 -10.27 19.84 1.87
C LYS A 145 -11.42 20.64 1.31
N ARG A 146 -11.11 21.74 0.62
CA ARG A 146 -12.09 22.45 -0.22
C ARG A 146 -12.50 21.58 -1.40
N GLU A 147 -13.79 21.55 -1.69
CA GLU A 147 -14.29 20.95 -2.92
C GLU A 147 -14.05 21.95 -4.07
N VAL A 148 -13.00 21.70 -4.85
CA VAL A 148 -12.74 22.49 -6.06
C VAL A 148 -13.76 22.09 -7.13
N ALA A 149 -14.61 23.03 -7.57
CA ALA A 149 -15.50 22.76 -8.67
C ALA A 149 -14.67 22.62 -9.96
N HIS A 150 -14.72 21.44 -10.55
CA HIS A 150 -14.25 21.26 -11.92
C HIS A 150 -15.17 22.05 -12.85
N THR A 151 -14.78 23.28 -13.20
CA THR A 151 -15.39 24.02 -14.32
C THR A 151 -15.15 23.21 -15.58
N GLY A 152 -16.23 22.66 -16.14
CA GLY A 152 -16.26 21.77 -17.27
C GLY A 152 -15.27 22.15 -18.38
N GLY A 153 -14.18 21.48 -18.40
CA GLY A 153 -13.18 21.50 -19.43
C GLY A 153 -12.88 20.05 -19.79
N ARG A 154 -13.48 19.63 -20.91
CA ARG A 154 -13.06 18.51 -21.77
C ARG A 154 -12.15 17.47 -21.08
N GLU A 155 -12.68 16.27 -20.92
CA GLU A 155 -11.89 15.06 -20.99
C GLU A 155 -10.95 15.12 -22.20
N GLN A 156 -9.76 15.68 -22.03
CA GLN A 156 -8.66 15.41 -22.92
C GLN A 156 -7.97 14.19 -22.36
N GLY A 157 -8.24 13.09 -23.04
CA GLY A 157 -7.57 11.84 -22.88
C GLY A 157 -6.06 11.99 -23.04
N GLU A 158 -5.39 11.10 -22.34
CA GLU A 158 -4.06 10.59 -22.61
C GLU A 158 -2.89 11.60 -22.67
N ARG A 159 -2.03 11.50 -21.64
CA ARG A 159 -0.69 12.09 -21.53
C ARG A 159 -0.60 13.52 -20.99
N GLY A 160 -0.78 13.61 -19.71
CA GLY A 160 -0.38 14.74 -18.89
C GLY A 160 -0.81 14.50 -17.47
N GLU A 161 0.07 13.92 -16.63
CA GLU A 161 -0.12 13.79 -15.19
C GLU A 161 -0.20 15.19 -14.57
N ASN A 162 -1.36 15.82 -14.62
CA ASN A 162 -1.65 16.97 -13.78
C ASN A 162 -1.93 16.48 -12.35
N VAL A 163 -0.93 16.58 -11.50
CA VAL A 163 -0.91 16.19 -10.08
C VAL A 163 -1.81 17.09 -9.21
N GLY A 164 -2.63 17.97 -9.79
CA GLY A 164 -3.24 19.10 -9.08
C GLY A 164 -4.66 18.93 -8.53
N SER A 165 -5.55 18.16 -9.12
CA SER A 165 -6.94 18.10 -8.65
C SER A 165 -7.46 16.67 -8.51
N VAL A 166 -7.68 16.24 -7.28
CA VAL A 166 -8.15 14.90 -6.96
C VAL A 166 -9.69 14.91 -6.86
N PRO A 167 -10.44 14.36 -7.84
CA PRO A 167 -11.90 14.24 -7.74
C PRO A 167 -12.31 13.39 -6.52
N ASN A 168 -13.52 13.56 -6.00
CA ASN A 168 -14.04 12.79 -4.86
C ASN A 168 -13.96 11.26 -5.05
N SER A 169 -14.08 10.77 -6.29
CA SER A 169 -13.84 9.37 -6.65
C SER A 169 -12.41 8.88 -6.35
N GLN A 170 -11.43 9.78 -6.37
CA GLN A 170 -10.04 9.45 -6.06
C GLN A 170 -9.79 9.31 -4.55
N VAL A 171 -10.54 10.00 -3.68
CA VAL A 171 -10.43 9.82 -2.22
C VAL A 171 -10.81 8.40 -1.82
N LEU A 172 -11.87 7.86 -2.44
CA LEU A 172 -12.27 6.47 -2.24
C LEU A 172 -11.20 5.50 -2.73
N THR A 173 -10.53 5.82 -3.85
CA THR A 173 -9.43 5.00 -4.39
C THR A 173 -8.21 5.06 -3.48
N LEU A 174 -7.86 6.25 -2.96
CA LEU A 174 -6.77 6.41 -2.00
C LEU A 174 -7.02 5.60 -0.73
N HIS A 175 -8.26 5.61 -0.21
CA HIS A 175 -8.61 4.87 1.00
C HIS A 175 -8.76 3.36 0.75
N GLY A 176 -9.41 2.95 -0.34
CA GLY A 176 -9.70 1.54 -0.65
C GLY A 176 -8.52 0.77 -1.24
N VAL A 177 -7.73 1.41 -2.11
CA VAL A 177 -6.67 0.73 -2.87
C VAL A 177 -5.28 1.13 -2.39
N ASP A 178 -4.98 2.43 -2.35
CA ASP A 178 -3.62 2.88 -2.03
C ASP A 178 -3.25 2.64 -0.58
N LEU A 179 -4.17 2.88 0.35
CA LEU A 179 -3.99 2.56 1.76
C LEU A 179 -3.67 1.07 1.94
N LYS A 180 -4.45 0.19 1.29
CA LYS A 180 -4.24 -1.26 1.37
C LYS A 180 -2.86 -1.67 0.82
N ARG A 181 -2.41 -1.06 -0.29
CA ARG A 181 -1.07 -1.33 -0.85
C ARG A 181 0.05 -0.95 0.12
N VAL A 182 -0.07 0.23 0.74
CA VAL A 182 0.93 0.69 1.73
C VAL A 182 0.94 -0.20 2.97
N THR A 183 -0.21 -0.64 3.45
CA THR A 183 -0.29 -1.54 4.61
C THR A 183 0.16 -2.96 4.29
N THR A 184 -0.13 -3.49 3.10
CA THR A 184 0.38 -4.80 2.66
C THR A 184 1.91 -4.81 2.53
N MET A 185 2.55 -3.64 2.34
CA MET A 185 4.01 -3.54 2.32
C MET A 185 4.67 -4.03 3.61
N THR A 186 3.97 -4.03 4.75
CA THR A 186 4.51 -4.59 6.00
C THR A 186 4.88 -6.06 5.86
N PHE A 187 4.10 -6.83 5.08
CA PHE A 187 4.42 -8.21 4.74
C PHE A 187 5.72 -8.32 3.93
N HIS A 188 5.92 -7.44 2.95
CA HIS A 188 7.13 -7.44 2.11
C HIS A 188 8.36 -6.82 2.81
N LEU A 189 8.16 -6.13 3.94
CA LEU A 189 9.26 -5.56 4.72
C LEU A 189 10.20 -6.65 5.26
N PHE A 190 9.62 -7.77 5.71
CA PHE A 190 10.41 -8.95 6.09
C PHE A 190 11.29 -9.40 4.93
N SER A 191 10.71 -9.65 3.75
CA SER A 191 11.45 -10.11 2.58
C SER A 191 12.51 -9.11 2.12
N LEU A 192 12.23 -7.80 2.21
CA LEU A 192 13.17 -6.75 1.83
C LEU A 192 14.43 -6.75 2.71
N VAL A 193 14.26 -7.01 4.03
CA VAL A 193 15.37 -7.10 4.97
C VAL A 193 16.03 -8.47 4.90
N ASN A 194 15.24 -9.55 4.84
CA ASN A 194 15.70 -10.93 4.83
C ASN A 194 16.54 -11.28 3.59
N ALA A 195 16.08 -10.87 2.40
CA ALA A 195 16.65 -11.32 1.13
C ALA A 195 18.16 -11.04 0.98
N PRO A 196 18.69 -9.84 1.25
CA PRO A 196 20.13 -9.60 1.09
C PRO A 196 20.97 -10.42 2.09
N PHE A 197 20.50 -10.57 3.34
CA PHE A 197 21.22 -11.37 4.34
C PHE A 197 21.19 -12.85 3.99
N GLU A 198 20.05 -13.37 3.56
CA GLU A 198 19.87 -14.77 3.21
C GLU A 198 20.65 -15.15 1.93
N LEU A 199 20.65 -14.30 0.92
CA LEU A 199 21.45 -14.52 -0.29
C LEU A 199 22.94 -14.55 0.00
N VAL A 200 23.43 -13.67 0.87
CA VAL A 200 24.85 -13.64 1.24
C VAL A 200 25.19 -14.84 2.11
N LEU A 201 24.42 -15.09 3.17
CA LEU A 201 24.71 -16.15 4.15
C LEU A 201 24.52 -17.54 3.54
N GLY A 202 23.38 -17.75 2.86
CA GLY A 202 23.07 -19.00 2.18
C GLY A 202 23.99 -19.29 1.01
N GLY A 203 24.30 -18.25 0.22
CA GLY A 203 25.32 -18.35 -0.84
C GLY A 203 26.70 -18.71 -0.32
N TYR A 204 27.11 -18.12 0.81
CA TYR A 204 28.37 -18.47 1.48
C TYR A 204 28.38 -19.94 1.97
N PHE A 205 27.30 -20.40 2.62
CA PHE A 205 27.21 -21.80 3.06
C PHE A 205 27.18 -22.77 1.87
N ALA A 206 26.40 -22.48 0.85
CA ALA A 206 26.39 -23.30 -0.38
C ALA A 206 27.78 -23.38 -1.01
N TYR A 207 28.51 -22.26 -1.10
CA TYR A 207 29.89 -22.23 -1.59
C TYR A 207 30.85 -23.04 -0.72
N ARG A 208 30.71 -22.98 0.59
CA ARG A 208 31.55 -23.77 1.53
C ARG A 208 31.29 -25.28 1.43
N MET A 209 30.11 -25.72 0.97
CA MET A 209 29.73 -27.12 0.83
C MET A 209 30.13 -27.73 -0.50
N ILE A 210 29.81 -27.08 -1.61
CA ILE A 210 30.02 -27.60 -2.97
C ILE A 210 30.91 -26.71 -3.85
N GLY A 211 31.55 -25.70 -3.24
CA GLY A 211 32.50 -24.83 -3.94
C GLY A 211 31.89 -24.07 -5.11
N VAL A 212 32.61 -24.01 -6.22
CA VAL A 212 32.19 -23.29 -7.44
C VAL A 212 30.87 -23.81 -8.03
N SER A 213 30.50 -25.07 -7.76
CA SER A 213 29.24 -25.66 -8.22
C SER A 213 28.01 -24.91 -7.72
N ALA A 214 28.08 -24.31 -6.50
CA ALA A 214 27.01 -23.46 -6.00
C ALA A 214 26.82 -22.22 -6.86
N LEU A 215 27.91 -21.58 -7.28
CA LEU A 215 27.83 -20.39 -8.15
C LEU A 215 27.28 -20.73 -9.53
N VAL A 216 27.66 -21.87 -10.10
CA VAL A 216 27.10 -22.35 -11.39
C VAL A 216 25.61 -22.60 -11.27
N GLY A 217 25.15 -23.25 -10.18
CA GLY A 217 23.74 -23.42 -9.90
C GLY A 217 23.00 -22.09 -9.80
N LEU A 218 23.49 -21.14 -9.00
CA LEU A 218 22.89 -19.81 -8.87
C LEU A 218 22.88 -19.02 -10.18
N LEU A 219 23.96 -19.12 -10.96
CA LEU A 219 24.05 -18.45 -12.27
C LEU A 219 23.05 -19.04 -13.28
N SER A 220 22.73 -20.34 -13.18
CA SER A 220 21.71 -20.97 -14.04
C SER A 220 20.31 -20.34 -13.82
N SER A 221 19.99 -19.90 -12.61
CA SER A 221 18.75 -19.15 -12.33
C SER A 221 18.73 -17.79 -13.05
N ALA A 222 19.87 -17.10 -13.09
CA ALA A 222 19.98 -15.85 -13.85
C ALA A 222 19.80 -16.07 -15.36
N LEU A 223 20.25 -17.20 -15.88
CA LEU A 223 20.08 -17.58 -17.29
C LEU A 223 18.60 -17.87 -17.62
N LEU A 224 17.80 -18.36 -16.68
CA LEU A 224 16.37 -18.60 -16.85
C LEU A 224 15.52 -17.31 -16.69
N ALA A 225 16.06 -16.27 -16.09
CA ALA A 225 15.33 -15.02 -15.83
C ALA A 225 14.71 -14.38 -17.10
N PRO A 226 15.37 -14.30 -18.27
CA PRO A 226 14.75 -13.77 -19.48
C PRO A 226 13.56 -14.59 -19.97
N ALA A 227 13.60 -15.93 -19.85
CA ALA A 227 12.48 -16.81 -20.20
C ALA A 227 11.28 -16.57 -19.26
N ILE A 228 11.52 -16.49 -17.95
CA ILE A 228 10.50 -16.16 -16.95
C ILE A 228 9.89 -14.79 -17.26
N THR A 229 10.73 -13.79 -17.57
CA THR A 229 10.28 -12.44 -17.92
C THR A 229 9.41 -12.43 -19.19
N ALA A 230 9.76 -13.22 -20.19
CA ALA A 230 8.98 -13.34 -21.42
C ALA A 230 7.58 -13.94 -21.14
N ILE A 231 7.52 -15.02 -20.36
CA ILE A 231 6.25 -15.65 -19.95
C ILE A 231 5.40 -14.67 -19.11
N SER A 232 6.02 -13.96 -18.16
CA SER A 232 5.34 -12.94 -17.33
C SER A 232 4.71 -11.85 -18.19
N ARG A 233 5.39 -11.36 -19.22
CA ARG A 233 4.83 -10.35 -20.13
C ARG A 233 3.62 -10.85 -20.92
N VAL A 234 3.62 -12.12 -21.31
CA VAL A 234 2.47 -12.74 -22.00
C VAL A 234 1.31 -12.89 -21.03
N TYR A 235 1.56 -13.36 -19.83
CA TYR A 235 0.57 -13.45 -18.75
C TYR A 235 -0.05 -12.08 -18.42
N GLU A 236 0.78 -11.04 -18.26
CA GLU A 236 0.33 -9.67 -17.97
C GLU A 236 -0.63 -9.14 -19.06
N ARG A 237 -0.31 -9.38 -20.33
CA ARG A 237 -1.19 -9.00 -21.45
C ARG A 237 -2.53 -9.75 -21.39
N ALA A 238 -2.52 -11.04 -21.07
CA ALA A 238 -3.73 -11.85 -20.94
C ALA A 238 -4.56 -11.38 -19.72
N ASN A 239 -3.91 -11.10 -18.62
CA ASN A 239 -4.56 -10.59 -17.41
C ASN A 239 -5.19 -9.20 -17.63
N ASN A 240 -4.52 -8.32 -18.37
CA ASN A 240 -5.07 -7.01 -18.72
C ASN A 240 -6.32 -7.14 -19.63
N ARG A 241 -6.34 -8.11 -20.56
CA ARG A 241 -7.54 -8.42 -21.36
C ARG A 241 -8.67 -8.95 -20.48
N LEU A 242 -8.37 -9.81 -19.52
CA LEU A 242 -9.34 -10.28 -18.53
C LEU A 242 -9.95 -9.11 -17.74
N MET A 243 -9.10 -8.19 -17.24
CA MET A 243 -9.59 -7.03 -16.50
C MET A 243 -10.50 -6.16 -17.36
N GLN A 244 -10.14 -5.88 -18.62
CA GLN A 244 -10.97 -5.12 -19.55
C GLN A 244 -12.33 -5.81 -19.82
N ALA A 245 -12.35 -7.13 -20.00
CA ALA A 245 -13.60 -7.88 -20.19
C ALA A 245 -14.48 -7.81 -18.94
N ARG A 246 -13.87 -7.94 -17.77
CA ARG A 246 -14.54 -7.79 -16.47
C ARG A 246 -15.14 -6.41 -16.27
N ASP A 247 -14.38 -5.36 -16.59
CA ASP A 247 -14.82 -3.96 -16.45
C ASP A 247 -16.01 -3.68 -17.37
N ARG A 248 -16.00 -4.16 -18.62
CA ARG A 248 -17.14 -4.05 -19.53
C ARG A 248 -18.39 -4.69 -18.94
N ARG A 249 -18.31 -5.91 -18.44
CA ARG A 249 -19.44 -6.59 -17.81
C ARG A 249 -19.95 -5.86 -16.57
N ILE A 250 -19.05 -5.38 -15.71
CA ILE A 250 -19.42 -4.62 -14.50
C ILE A 250 -20.10 -3.30 -14.87
N SER A 251 -19.60 -2.58 -15.88
CA SER A 251 -20.20 -1.36 -16.38
C SER A 251 -21.61 -1.61 -16.90
N LEU A 252 -21.80 -2.65 -17.73
CA LEU A 252 -23.12 -3.05 -18.23
C LEU A 252 -24.08 -3.44 -17.10
N LEU A 253 -23.62 -4.19 -16.11
CA LEU A 253 -24.44 -4.53 -14.93
C LEU A 253 -24.83 -3.29 -14.13
N SER A 254 -23.92 -2.33 -13.97
CA SER A 254 -24.21 -1.07 -13.28
C SER A 254 -25.24 -0.24 -14.03
N GLU A 255 -25.16 -0.16 -15.35
CA GLU A 255 -26.18 0.48 -16.19
C GLU A 255 -27.55 -0.20 -16.03
N CYS A 256 -27.59 -1.54 -16.07
CA CYS A 256 -28.82 -2.29 -15.88
C CYS A 256 -29.44 -2.04 -14.50
N LEU A 257 -28.62 -2.01 -13.43
CA LEU A 257 -29.11 -1.78 -12.08
C LEU A 257 -29.63 -0.35 -11.88
N LEU A 258 -28.97 0.65 -12.48
CA LEU A 258 -29.43 2.04 -12.44
C LEU A 258 -30.75 2.22 -13.19
N ALA A 259 -30.92 1.54 -14.34
CA ALA A 259 -32.11 1.59 -15.17
C ALA A 259 -33.12 0.48 -14.88
N ILE A 260 -33.03 -0.25 -13.75
CA ILE A 260 -33.82 -1.47 -13.51
C ILE A 260 -35.34 -1.27 -13.60
N ARG A 261 -35.82 -0.12 -13.13
CA ARG A 261 -37.24 0.23 -13.21
C ARG A 261 -37.73 0.34 -14.66
N MET A 262 -36.90 0.98 -15.53
CA MET A 262 -37.21 1.13 -16.95
C MET A 262 -37.16 -0.24 -17.66
N ILE A 263 -36.14 -1.06 -17.40
CA ILE A 263 -35.99 -2.41 -17.97
C ILE A 263 -37.18 -3.23 -17.63
N LYS A 264 -37.65 -3.20 -16.37
CA LYS A 264 -38.85 -3.93 -15.93
C LYS A 264 -40.14 -3.43 -16.55
N SER A 265 -40.31 -2.11 -16.65
CA SER A 265 -41.54 -1.54 -17.26
C SER A 265 -41.65 -1.84 -18.75
N GLN A 266 -40.53 -2.04 -19.45
CA GLN A 266 -40.50 -2.37 -20.88
C GLN A 266 -40.38 -3.89 -21.17
N ALA A 267 -40.32 -4.74 -20.11
CA ALA A 267 -40.09 -6.18 -20.22
C ALA A 267 -38.84 -6.55 -21.03
N TRP A 268 -37.74 -5.79 -20.85
CA TRP A 268 -36.47 -6.00 -21.60
C TRP A 268 -35.47 -6.89 -20.87
N GLU A 269 -35.86 -7.58 -19.80
CA GLU A 269 -35.02 -8.43 -18.98
C GLU A 269 -34.27 -9.49 -19.82
N GLY A 270 -34.98 -10.14 -20.75
CA GLY A 270 -34.38 -11.17 -21.61
C GLY A 270 -33.27 -10.63 -22.52
N HIS A 271 -33.46 -9.42 -23.06
CA HIS A 271 -32.48 -8.78 -23.94
C HIS A 271 -31.19 -8.42 -23.17
N PHE A 272 -31.32 -7.75 -22.02
CA PHE A 272 -30.18 -7.39 -21.19
C PHE A 272 -29.49 -8.61 -20.60
N PHE A 273 -30.24 -9.65 -20.21
CA PHE A 273 -29.69 -10.93 -19.75
C PHE A 273 -28.79 -11.56 -20.81
N GLN A 274 -29.23 -11.65 -22.05
CA GLN A 274 -28.42 -12.18 -23.16
C GLN A 274 -27.15 -11.37 -23.40
N ARG A 275 -27.24 -10.03 -23.29
CA ARG A 275 -26.10 -9.12 -23.46
C ARG A 275 -25.06 -9.34 -22.33
N VAL A 276 -25.49 -9.41 -21.08
CA VAL A 276 -24.64 -9.70 -19.93
C VAL A 276 -23.99 -11.09 -20.07
N MET A 277 -24.74 -12.09 -20.53
CA MET A 277 -24.20 -13.45 -20.72
C MET A 277 -23.18 -13.52 -21.85
N ARG A 278 -23.29 -12.69 -22.89
CA ARG A 278 -22.28 -12.58 -23.94
C ARG A 278 -20.97 -12.01 -23.38
N ASP A 279 -21.04 -10.89 -22.65
CA ASP A 279 -19.85 -10.29 -22.03
C ASP A 279 -19.22 -11.24 -20.99
N ARG A 280 -20.06 -12.02 -20.28
CA ARG A 280 -19.59 -13.07 -19.38
C ARG A 280 -18.86 -14.20 -20.09
N ALA A 281 -19.31 -14.60 -21.26
CA ALA A 281 -18.62 -15.62 -22.06
C ALA A 281 -17.23 -15.14 -22.52
N GLU A 282 -17.11 -13.87 -22.94
CA GLU A 282 -15.83 -13.26 -23.29
C GLU A 282 -14.89 -13.18 -22.07
N GLU A 283 -15.41 -12.78 -20.90
CA GLU A 283 -14.65 -12.76 -19.65
C GLU A 283 -14.14 -14.16 -19.29
N LEU A 284 -14.99 -15.19 -19.38
CA LEU A 284 -14.62 -16.58 -19.07
C LEU A 284 -13.51 -17.09 -20.00
N HIS A 285 -13.57 -16.76 -21.29
CA HIS A 285 -12.52 -17.12 -22.23
C HIS A 285 -11.19 -16.43 -21.89
N ALA A 286 -11.22 -15.14 -21.59
CA ALA A 286 -10.03 -14.40 -21.17
C ALA A 286 -9.49 -14.91 -19.82
N GLN A 287 -10.38 -15.30 -18.90
CA GLN A 287 -10.03 -15.88 -17.60
C GLN A 287 -9.31 -17.23 -17.76
N TRP A 288 -9.82 -18.10 -18.65
CA TRP A 288 -9.18 -19.37 -18.92
C TRP A 288 -7.76 -19.20 -19.43
N LEU A 289 -7.56 -18.32 -20.42
CA LEU A 289 -6.23 -18.05 -20.96
C LEU A 289 -5.28 -17.48 -19.88
N SER A 290 -5.75 -16.52 -19.09
CA SER A 290 -4.99 -15.94 -17.97
C SER A 290 -4.62 -17.01 -16.94
N PHE A 291 -5.56 -17.92 -16.61
CA PHE A 291 -5.33 -19.00 -15.66
C PHE A 291 -4.27 -20.00 -16.15
N VAL A 292 -4.36 -20.43 -17.41
CA VAL A 292 -3.36 -21.34 -17.99
C VAL A 292 -1.97 -20.71 -17.99
N LEU A 293 -1.85 -19.45 -18.43
CA LEU A 293 -0.57 -18.76 -18.43
C LEU A 293 -0.01 -18.54 -17.01
N ASN A 294 -0.86 -18.22 -16.05
CA ASN A 294 -0.46 -18.12 -14.64
C ASN A 294 0.04 -19.47 -14.11
N THR A 295 -0.65 -20.56 -14.43
CA THR A 295 -0.21 -21.91 -14.04
C THR A 295 1.16 -22.26 -14.62
N VAL A 296 1.38 -21.98 -15.91
CA VAL A 296 2.68 -22.20 -16.56
C VAL A 296 3.76 -21.36 -15.87
N LEU A 297 3.49 -20.09 -15.62
CA LEU A 297 4.43 -19.19 -14.93
C LEU A 297 4.77 -19.72 -13.53
N THR A 298 3.77 -20.10 -12.75
CA THR A 298 3.95 -20.65 -11.40
C THR A 298 4.78 -21.92 -11.41
N VAL A 299 4.46 -22.86 -12.31
CA VAL A 299 5.23 -24.11 -12.47
C VAL A 299 6.70 -23.82 -12.78
N VAL A 300 6.98 -22.90 -13.71
CA VAL A 300 8.36 -22.52 -14.06
C VAL A 300 9.07 -21.87 -12.87
N MET A 301 8.41 -20.96 -12.17
CA MET A 301 8.99 -20.28 -11.01
C MET A 301 9.24 -21.23 -9.85
N ASP A 302 8.31 -22.12 -9.54
CA ASP A 302 8.43 -23.06 -8.41
C ASP A 302 9.48 -24.17 -8.67
N ASN A 303 9.69 -24.54 -9.93
CA ASN A 303 10.69 -25.53 -10.30
C ASN A 303 12.10 -24.93 -10.52
N ASN A 304 12.23 -23.61 -10.67
CA ASN A 304 13.54 -22.98 -10.87
C ASN A 304 14.57 -23.36 -9.78
N PRO A 305 14.26 -23.35 -8.47
CA PRO A 305 15.23 -23.75 -7.44
C PRO A 305 15.61 -25.23 -7.48
N LEU A 306 14.70 -26.11 -7.90
CA LEU A 306 15.01 -27.52 -8.12
C LEU A 306 16.00 -27.70 -9.30
N MET A 307 15.82 -26.92 -10.36
CA MET A 307 16.77 -26.87 -11.48
C MET A 307 18.14 -26.35 -11.05
N VAL A 308 18.19 -25.31 -10.22
CA VAL A 308 19.43 -24.77 -9.62
C VAL A 308 20.17 -25.89 -8.86
N THR A 309 19.44 -26.63 -8.02
CA THR A 309 20.01 -27.74 -7.22
C THR A 309 20.52 -28.87 -8.12
N ALA A 310 19.73 -29.29 -9.11
CA ALA A 310 20.10 -30.35 -10.05
C ALA A 310 21.35 -29.98 -10.87
N ILE A 311 21.42 -28.75 -11.38
CA ILE A 311 22.56 -28.24 -12.13
C ILE A 311 23.80 -28.14 -11.23
N ALA A 312 23.66 -27.66 -10.01
CA ALA A 312 24.76 -27.56 -9.04
C ALA A 312 25.34 -28.96 -8.73
N PHE A 313 24.49 -29.96 -8.47
CA PHE A 313 24.93 -31.32 -8.21
C PHE A 313 25.51 -32.01 -9.46
N ALA A 314 24.89 -31.82 -10.62
CA ALA A 314 25.42 -32.33 -11.87
C ALA A 314 26.82 -31.76 -12.17
N PHE A 315 27.03 -30.45 -11.98
CA PHE A 315 28.34 -29.83 -12.14
C PHE A 315 29.36 -30.36 -11.11
N TYR A 316 28.94 -30.54 -9.85
CA TYR A 316 29.80 -31.09 -8.81
C TYR A 316 30.27 -32.51 -9.09
N THR A 317 29.36 -33.37 -9.54
CA THR A 317 29.68 -34.79 -9.83
C THR A 317 30.33 -35.03 -11.18
N LEU A 318 29.83 -34.41 -12.25
CA LEU A 318 30.28 -34.71 -13.63
C LEU A 318 31.52 -33.89 -14.03
N VAL A 319 31.57 -32.59 -13.62
CA VAL A 319 32.67 -31.70 -14.03
C VAL A 319 33.80 -31.73 -13.02
N LEU A 320 33.49 -31.53 -11.69
CA LEU A 320 34.51 -31.54 -10.67
C LEU A 320 34.88 -32.97 -10.22
N ARG A 321 34.13 -34.00 -10.67
CA ARG A 321 34.33 -35.43 -10.36
C ARG A 321 34.49 -35.71 -8.87
N GLN A 322 33.82 -34.93 -8.04
CA GLN A 322 33.82 -35.12 -6.59
C GLN A 322 32.72 -36.11 -6.19
N PRO A 323 32.97 -37.01 -5.22
CA PRO A 323 31.95 -37.93 -4.74
C PRO A 323 30.86 -37.14 -3.98
N LEU A 324 29.61 -37.37 -4.35
CA LEU A 324 28.46 -36.78 -3.64
C LEU A 324 28.15 -37.63 -2.43
N THR A 325 28.75 -37.29 -1.29
CA THR A 325 28.49 -37.99 -0.03
C THR A 325 27.15 -37.57 0.57
N PRO A 326 26.46 -38.44 1.32
CA PRO A 326 25.18 -38.12 1.95
C PRO A 326 25.19 -36.82 2.80
N PRO A 327 26.21 -36.54 3.64
CA PRO A 327 26.25 -35.27 4.36
C PRO A 327 26.31 -34.05 3.46
N VAL A 328 27.10 -34.08 2.41
CA VAL A 328 27.23 -32.97 1.45
C VAL A 328 25.91 -32.80 0.68
N ALA A 329 25.29 -33.88 0.22
CA ALA A 329 24.05 -33.83 -0.55
C ALA A 329 22.89 -33.25 0.25
N PHE A 330 22.60 -33.80 1.44
CA PHE A 330 21.47 -33.38 2.26
C PHE A 330 21.67 -31.99 2.83
N THR A 331 22.88 -31.65 3.27
CA THR A 331 23.17 -30.30 3.80
C THR A 331 23.04 -29.24 2.72
N THR A 332 23.61 -29.48 1.53
CA THR A 332 23.50 -28.53 0.41
C THR A 332 22.06 -28.40 -0.08
N LEU A 333 21.32 -29.51 -0.15
CA LEU A 333 19.90 -29.49 -0.50
C LEU A 333 19.12 -28.61 0.48
N SER A 334 19.35 -28.76 1.78
CA SER A 334 18.69 -27.93 2.80
C SER A 334 19.01 -26.45 2.64
N VAL A 335 20.27 -26.08 2.41
CA VAL A 335 20.68 -24.68 2.15
C VAL A 335 20.01 -24.12 0.90
N LEU A 336 19.97 -24.87 -0.20
CA LEU A 336 19.38 -24.43 -1.45
C LEU A 336 17.85 -24.33 -1.38
N LEU A 337 17.20 -25.19 -0.57
CA LEU A 337 15.76 -25.11 -0.30
C LEU A 337 15.39 -23.87 0.49
N GLU A 338 16.21 -23.44 1.46
CA GLU A 338 16.01 -22.18 2.16
C GLU A 338 16.15 -20.98 1.20
N LEU A 339 17.19 -20.93 0.40
CA LEU A 339 17.38 -19.89 -0.61
C LEU A 339 16.24 -19.81 -1.63
N ARG A 340 15.52 -20.91 -1.84
CA ARG A 340 14.36 -20.98 -2.74
C ARG A 340 13.31 -19.92 -2.41
N TRP A 341 12.92 -19.80 -1.14
CA TRP A 341 11.88 -18.86 -0.71
C TRP A 341 12.26 -17.44 -1.09
N THR A 342 13.45 -17.02 -0.76
CA THR A 342 13.97 -15.69 -1.07
C THR A 342 14.04 -15.43 -2.56
N MET A 343 14.55 -16.37 -3.35
CA MET A 343 14.61 -16.23 -4.81
C MET A 343 13.24 -16.10 -5.46
N THR A 344 12.23 -16.78 -4.92
CA THR A 344 10.86 -16.74 -5.46
C THR A 344 10.13 -15.45 -5.05
N THR A 345 10.32 -14.99 -3.82
CA THR A 345 9.59 -13.81 -3.28
C THR A 345 10.23 -12.47 -3.62
N LEU A 346 11.53 -12.44 -3.95
CA LEU A 346 12.27 -11.19 -4.20
C LEU A 346 11.70 -10.35 -5.36
N PRO A 347 11.37 -10.90 -6.54
CA PRO A 347 10.79 -10.13 -7.65
C PRO A 347 9.43 -9.52 -7.28
N GLU A 348 8.59 -10.26 -6.57
CA GLU A 348 7.30 -9.78 -6.07
C GLU A 348 7.49 -8.64 -5.06
N THR A 349 8.42 -8.81 -4.13
CA THR A 349 8.77 -7.79 -3.13
C THR A 349 9.24 -6.49 -3.78
N ILE A 350 10.10 -6.55 -4.80
CA ILE A 350 10.54 -5.38 -5.55
C ILE A 350 9.35 -4.68 -6.23
N THR A 351 8.50 -5.45 -6.90
CA THR A 351 7.31 -4.91 -7.59
C THR A 351 6.36 -4.23 -6.61
N ASN A 352 6.05 -4.87 -5.49
CA ASN A 352 5.17 -4.32 -4.45
C ASN A 352 5.79 -3.09 -3.78
N THR A 353 7.12 -3.05 -3.61
CA THR A 353 7.83 -1.87 -3.10
C THR A 353 7.65 -0.66 -4.03
N VAL A 354 7.83 -0.85 -5.34
CA VAL A 354 7.63 0.21 -6.33
C VAL A 354 6.17 0.69 -6.34
N GLN A 355 5.20 -0.22 -6.33
CA GLN A 355 3.78 0.13 -6.28
C GLN A 355 3.42 0.88 -4.98
N THR A 356 4.01 0.50 -3.86
CA THR A 356 3.83 1.19 -2.58
C THR A 356 4.38 2.60 -2.62
N LEU A 357 5.55 2.83 -3.22
CA LEU A 357 6.11 4.17 -3.40
C LEU A 357 5.21 5.06 -4.27
N ILE A 358 4.62 4.51 -5.33
CA ILE A 358 3.65 5.22 -6.16
C ILE A 358 2.40 5.60 -5.37
N SER A 359 1.87 4.68 -4.55
CA SER A 359 0.72 4.92 -3.69
C SER A 359 1.03 5.96 -2.61
N LEU A 360 2.20 5.90 -1.97
CA LEU A 360 2.68 6.90 -1.01
C LEU A 360 2.83 8.29 -1.65
N ARG A 361 3.35 8.36 -2.88
CA ARG A 361 3.44 9.63 -3.63
C ARG A 361 2.06 10.24 -3.86
N ARG A 362 1.07 9.45 -4.29
CA ARG A 362 -0.30 9.92 -4.49
C ARG A 362 -0.95 10.38 -3.19
N MET A 363 -0.78 9.61 -2.12
CA MET A 363 -1.28 9.97 -0.79
C MET A 363 -0.60 11.25 -0.28
N ASN A 364 0.71 11.39 -0.48
CA ASN A 364 1.46 12.58 -0.09
C ASN A 364 0.98 13.82 -0.85
N ALA A 365 0.77 13.73 -2.16
CA ALA A 365 0.22 14.80 -2.99
C ALA A 365 -1.19 15.21 -2.51
N TYR A 366 -2.04 14.24 -2.17
CA TYR A 366 -3.35 14.51 -1.60
C TYR A 366 -3.28 15.22 -0.25
N LEU A 367 -2.40 14.76 0.65
CA LEU A 367 -2.23 15.38 1.97
C LEU A 367 -1.66 16.80 1.89
N GLN A 368 -0.90 17.13 0.84
CA GLN A 368 -0.36 18.47 0.57
C GLN A 368 -1.34 19.39 -0.17
N SER A 369 -2.46 18.87 -0.70
CA SER A 369 -3.44 19.71 -1.38
C SER A 369 -4.04 20.76 -0.44
N GLY A 370 -4.51 21.88 -1.02
CA GLY A 370 -5.04 23.02 -0.28
C GLY A 370 -6.16 22.65 0.70
N GLU A 371 -6.14 23.28 1.85
CA GLU A 371 -7.18 23.18 2.89
C GLU A 371 -8.01 24.46 2.94
N VAL A 372 -9.18 24.39 3.54
CA VAL A 372 -9.95 25.57 3.92
C VAL A 372 -9.18 26.29 5.03
N ASP A 373 -8.62 27.47 4.73
CA ASP A 373 -7.89 28.23 5.72
C ASP A 373 -8.84 28.71 6.83
N ALA A 374 -8.66 28.19 8.03
CA ALA A 374 -9.40 28.63 9.19
C ALA A 374 -9.10 30.11 9.56
N THR A 375 -8.02 30.68 9.00
CA THR A 375 -7.53 32.03 9.26
C THR A 375 -8.12 33.09 8.34
N GLU A 376 -8.67 32.72 7.16
CA GLU A 376 -9.41 33.68 6.31
C GLU A 376 -10.73 34.15 6.98
N HIS A 377 -11.09 33.51 8.06
CA HIS A 377 -12.27 33.83 8.83
C HIS A 377 -11.85 34.66 10.05
N LYS A 378 -11.79 35.97 9.87
CA LYS A 378 -11.82 36.87 11.04
C LYS A 378 -13.02 36.49 11.89
N PRO A 379 -12.84 36.05 13.17
CA PRO A 379 -14.00 35.87 14.04
C PRO A 379 -14.76 37.20 14.05
N ALA A 380 -16.07 37.13 13.78
CA ALA A 380 -16.89 38.26 14.09
C ALA A 380 -16.54 38.66 15.54
N PRO A 381 -16.27 39.96 15.81
CA PRO A 381 -15.95 40.39 17.18
C PRO A 381 -17.01 39.80 18.07
N ALA A 382 -16.55 39.14 19.16
CA ALA A 382 -17.47 38.58 20.15
C ALA A 382 -18.40 39.74 20.58
N PRO A 383 -19.73 39.57 20.56
CA PRO A 383 -20.64 40.62 20.96
C PRO A 383 -20.30 40.96 22.42
N GLU A 384 -19.89 42.22 22.66
CA GLU A 384 -19.55 42.73 23.99
C GLU A 384 -20.75 42.78 24.96
N ALA A 385 -21.94 42.35 24.47
CA ALA A 385 -23.13 42.22 25.32
C ALA A 385 -23.99 41.03 24.85
N PRO A 386 -24.65 40.28 25.75
CA PRO A 386 -25.55 39.20 25.42
C PRO A 386 -26.89 39.75 24.89
N THR A 387 -26.90 40.21 23.64
CA THR A 387 -28.19 40.43 22.96
C THR A 387 -28.56 39.10 22.31
N PRO A 388 -29.74 38.55 22.56
CA PRO A 388 -30.23 37.32 21.98
C PRO A 388 -30.71 37.54 20.55
N GLU A 389 -29.88 38.12 19.69
CA GLU A 389 -30.21 38.15 18.27
C GLU A 389 -29.91 36.78 17.64
N PRO A 390 -30.88 36.20 16.92
CA PRO A 390 -30.65 34.92 16.26
C PRO A 390 -29.47 35.07 15.27
N PRO A 391 -28.64 34.03 15.12
CA PRO A 391 -27.47 34.07 14.24
C PRO A 391 -27.92 34.42 12.84
N THR A 392 -27.56 35.59 12.34
CA THR A 392 -27.89 36.11 11.02
C THR A 392 -26.91 35.54 9.98
N LEU A 393 -27.45 35.00 8.92
CA LEU A 393 -26.69 34.59 7.73
C LEU A 393 -26.69 35.75 6.74
N ALA A 394 -25.53 36.29 6.38
CA ALA A 394 -25.44 37.43 5.49
C ALA A 394 -24.13 37.46 4.66
N LEU A 395 -24.20 38.11 3.50
CA LEU A 395 -23.05 38.56 2.73
C LEU A 395 -23.06 40.11 2.74
N ARG A 396 -21.91 40.74 2.95
CA ARG A 396 -21.75 42.18 2.92
C ARG A 396 -20.65 42.55 1.93
N ASN A 397 -21.03 43.22 0.83
CA ASN A 397 -20.12 43.62 -0.26
C ASN A 397 -19.17 42.50 -0.67
N ALA A 398 -19.66 41.25 -0.62
CA ALA A 398 -18.84 40.08 -0.88
C ALA A 398 -18.56 39.88 -2.37
N THR A 399 -17.30 39.76 -2.72
CA THR A 399 -16.86 39.30 -4.03
C THR A 399 -16.35 37.88 -3.90
N VAL A 400 -17.02 36.95 -4.60
CA VAL A 400 -16.80 35.52 -4.45
C VAL A 400 -16.46 34.87 -5.77
N ASP A 401 -15.44 34.03 -5.79
CA ASP A 401 -15.07 33.25 -6.95
C ASP A 401 -14.90 31.76 -6.61
N TRP A 402 -14.80 30.94 -7.62
CA TRP A 402 -14.54 29.51 -7.45
C TRP A 402 -13.11 29.28 -6.92
N PRO A 403 -12.92 28.43 -5.91
CA PRO A 403 -11.59 28.10 -5.43
C PRO A 403 -10.75 27.45 -6.55
N ARG A 404 -9.54 27.94 -6.78
CA ARG A 404 -8.59 27.47 -7.79
C ARG A 404 -7.32 27.00 -7.11
N GLU A 405 -6.72 25.94 -7.62
CA GLU A 405 -5.43 25.45 -7.13
C GLU A 405 -4.23 26.18 -7.75
N ASP A 406 -4.34 26.79 -8.96
CA ASP A 406 -3.26 27.53 -9.60
C ASP A 406 -3.75 28.68 -10.45
N THR A 407 -2.96 29.73 -10.40
CA THR A 407 -3.23 31.10 -10.83
C THR A 407 -2.92 31.27 -12.32
N GLU A 408 -3.92 31.09 -13.19
CA GLU A 408 -3.93 31.85 -14.44
C GLU A 408 -4.96 32.99 -14.27
N PRO A 409 -4.59 34.26 -14.48
CA PRO A 409 -5.52 35.38 -14.40
C PRO A 409 -6.36 35.43 -15.67
N GLY A 410 -7.19 34.42 -15.89
CA GLY A 410 -8.17 34.39 -16.96
C GLY A 410 -9.57 34.62 -16.41
N ALA A 411 -10.46 35.22 -17.22
CA ALA A 411 -11.81 35.62 -16.88
C ALA A 411 -12.68 34.52 -16.26
N ALA A 412 -12.51 34.30 -14.95
CA ALA A 412 -13.35 33.41 -14.19
C ALA A 412 -14.63 34.12 -13.80
N PHE A 413 -15.72 33.38 -13.84
CA PHE A 413 -16.99 33.86 -13.32
C PHE A 413 -16.84 34.24 -11.83
N ARG A 414 -17.21 35.50 -11.50
CA ARG A 414 -17.23 36.04 -10.13
C ARG A 414 -18.62 36.56 -9.82
N LEU A 415 -19.02 36.42 -8.59
CA LEU A 415 -20.12 37.18 -8.03
C LEU A 415 -19.52 38.41 -7.36
N GLU A 416 -19.74 39.58 -7.91
CA GLU A 416 -19.15 40.82 -7.45
C GLU A 416 -20.14 41.63 -6.61
N ASN A 417 -19.63 42.16 -5.49
CA ASN A 417 -20.34 43.15 -4.64
C ASN A 417 -21.72 42.65 -4.16
N VAL A 418 -21.82 41.42 -3.72
CA VAL A 418 -23.08 40.81 -3.27
C VAL A 418 -23.37 41.22 -1.84
N SER A 419 -24.54 41.85 -1.59
CA SER A 419 -25.02 42.18 -0.25
C SER A 419 -26.41 41.61 -0.05
N ILE A 420 -26.52 40.56 0.75
CA ILE A 420 -27.78 39.83 1.04
C ILE A 420 -27.81 39.44 2.49
N THR A 421 -28.93 39.61 3.14
CA THR A 421 -29.22 39.13 4.48
C THR A 421 -30.34 38.11 4.43
N PHE A 422 -30.13 36.96 5.05
CA PHE A 422 -31.13 35.89 5.09
C PHE A 422 -31.90 35.93 6.39
N PRO A 423 -33.26 35.97 6.37
CA PRO A 423 -34.07 36.06 7.56
C PRO A 423 -33.95 34.77 8.38
N ALA A 424 -33.77 34.90 9.69
CA ALA A 424 -33.75 33.78 10.61
C ALA A 424 -35.13 33.09 10.65
N GLY A 425 -35.16 31.76 10.58
CA GLY A 425 -36.39 30.98 10.62
C GLY A 425 -37.27 31.06 9.36
N GLY A 426 -36.81 31.79 8.33
CA GLY A 426 -37.49 31.92 7.04
C GLY A 426 -36.94 30.97 5.97
N CYS A 427 -37.71 30.77 4.90
CA CYS A 427 -37.28 30.07 3.69
C CYS A 427 -36.93 31.09 2.63
N THR A 428 -35.70 31.05 2.10
CA THR A 428 -35.25 31.95 1.00
C THR A 428 -35.06 31.16 -0.26
N LEU A 429 -35.74 31.53 -1.33
CA LEU A 429 -35.62 30.92 -2.66
C LEU A 429 -34.60 31.69 -3.49
N VAL A 430 -33.51 31.04 -3.91
CA VAL A 430 -32.51 31.57 -4.83
C VAL A 430 -32.80 31.06 -6.25
N CYS A 431 -33.27 31.90 -7.15
CA CYS A 431 -33.60 31.54 -8.54
C CYS A 431 -32.80 32.35 -9.56
N GLY A 432 -32.64 31.81 -10.74
CA GLY A 432 -31.90 32.45 -11.86
C GLY A 432 -31.54 31.46 -12.97
N ARG A 433 -31.00 31.97 -14.07
CA ARG A 433 -30.58 31.16 -15.22
C ARG A 433 -29.49 30.14 -14.85
N LEU A 434 -29.34 29.09 -15.66
CA LEU A 434 -28.22 28.16 -15.55
C LEU A 434 -26.90 28.95 -15.70
N GLY A 435 -25.92 28.69 -14.83
CA GLY A 435 -24.65 29.43 -14.83
C GLY A 435 -24.65 30.77 -14.09
N ALA A 436 -25.79 31.26 -13.53
CA ALA A 436 -25.89 32.55 -12.83
C ALA A 436 -25.18 32.62 -11.47
N GLY A 437 -24.45 31.60 -11.03
CA GLY A 437 -23.70 31.62 -9.79
C GLY A 437 -24.46 31.16 -8.53
N LYS A 438 -25.67 30.60 -8.66
CA LYS A 438 -26.48 30.16 -7.50
C LYS A 438 -25.73 29.19 -6.58
N SER A 439 -25.08 28.21 -7.18
CA SER A 439 -24.26 27.23 -6.41
C SER A 439 -23.03 27.87 -5.78
N LEU A 440 -22.42 28.87 -6.45
CA LEU A 440 -21.29 29.62 -5.91
C LEU A 440 -21.71 30.45 -4.68
N LEU A 441 -22.90 31.06 -4.71
CA LEU A 441 -23.47 31.78 -3.58
C LEU A 441 -23.66 30.85 -2.36
N LEU A 442 -24.24 29.66 -2.57
CA LEU A 442 -24.44 28.70 -1.48
C LEU A 442 -23.09 28.19 -0.93
N ARG A 443 -22.11 27.96 -1.79
CA ARG A 443 -20.76 27.58 -1.35
C ARG A 443 -20.04 28.69 -0.59
N ALA A 444 -20.29 29.96 -0.95
CA ALA A 444 -19.78 31.10 -0.18
C ALA A 444 -20.32 31.09 1.26
N LEU A 445 -21.61 30.81 1.43
CA LEU A 445 -22.23 30.71 2.76
C LEU A 445 -21.71 29.52 3.57
N LEU A 446 -21.29 28.44 2.91
CA LEU A 446 -20.65 27.28 3.53
C LEU A 446 -19.13 27.48 3.73
N HIS A 447 -18.59 28.63 3.35
CA HIS A 447 -17.15 28.93 3.36
C HIS A 447 -16.30 28.00 2.45
N GLU A 448 -16.90 27.39 1.46
CA GLU A 448 -16.22 26.56 0.45
C GLU A 448 -15.75 27.34 -0.78
N ALA A 449 -16.22 28.58 -0.96
CA ALA A 449 -15.81 29.47 -2.02
C ALA A 449 -14.64 30.37 -1.58
N HIS A 450 -13.89 30.91 -2.54
CA HIS A 450 -12.86 31.92 -2.26
C HIS A 450 -13.52 33.31 -2.17
N VAL A 451 -13.29 34.01 -1.07
CA VAL A 451 -13.80 35.37 -0.85
C VAL A 451 -12.68 36.35 -1.17
N ALA A 452 -12.76 36.98 -2.34
CA ALA A 452 -11.78 37.96 -2.82
C ALA A 452 -11.94 39.33 -2.15
N GLY A 453 -13.12 39.65 -1.61
CA GLY A 453 -13.40 40.90 -0.90
C GLY A 453 -14.74 40.87 -0.18
N GLY A 454 -14.96 41.78 0.76
CA GLY A 454 -16.16 41.80 1.57
C GLY A 454 -16.16 40.82 2.72
N GLU A 455 -17.35 40.56 3.27
CA GLU A 455 -17.52 39.73 4.46
C GLU A 455 -18.66 38.71 4.26
N VAL A 456 -18.43 37.45 4.68
CA VAL A 456 -19.45 36.41 4.77
C VAL A 456 -19.71 36.10 6.20
N ILE A 457 -20.93 36.39 6.67
CA ILE A 457 -21.41 36.14 8.02
C ILE A 457 -22.25 34.88 8.00
N ALA A 458 -21.75 33.82 8.63
CA ALA A 458 -22.49 32.58 8.78
C ALA A 458 -22.32 32.04 10.21
N PRO A 459 -23.37 31.47 10.83
CA PRO A 459 -23.28 30.87 12.13
C PRO A 459 -22.28 29.69 12.06
N ARG A 460 -21.31 29.67 12.98
CA ARG A 460 -20.33 28.59 13.07
C ARG A 460 -20.92 27.44 13.89
N SER A 461 -20.68 26.21 13.45
CA SER A 461 -20.87 25.08 14.32
C SER A 461 -19.93 25.21 15.53
N PRO A 462 -20.40 24.98 16.75
CA PRO A 462 -19.57 25.05 17.95
C PRO A 462 -18.38 24.08 17.91
N TYR A 463 -18.41 23.08 17.01
CA TYR A 463 -17.33 22.11 16.81
C TYR A 463 -16.19 22.60 15.92
N ASN A 464 -16.35 23.70 15.17
CA ASN A 464 -15.33 24.17 14.23
C ASN A 464 -14.23 25.04 14.84
N GLY A 465 -14.24 25.26 16.14
CA GLY A 465 -13.30 26.14 16.83
C GLY A 465 -12.57 25.57 18.04
N VAL A 466 -12.87 24.34 18.43
CA VAL A 466 -12.15 23.70 19.55
C VAL A 466 -10.89 23.07 19.01
N PRO A 467 -9.68 23.56 19.37
CA PRO A 467 -8.45 22.83 19.09
C PRO A 467 -8.59 21.44 19.70
N ALA A 468 -8.10 20.41 19.00
CA ALA A 468 -8.13 19.02 19.49
C ALA A 468 -7.53 18.84 20.91
N ASP A 469 -6.79 19.84 21.39
CA ASP A 469 -6.20 19.90 22.72
C ASP A 469 -7.15 20.37 23.82
N ALA A 470 -8.26 21.03 23.50
CA ALA A 470 -9.23 21.52 24.49
C ALA A 470 -10.29 20.46 24.86
N ALA A 471 -10.62 19.55 23.95
CA ALA A 471 -11.57 18.47 24.20
C ALA A 471 -11.09 17.42 25.21
N HIS A 472 -9.78 17.40 25.53
CA HIS A 472 -9.19 16.44 26.48
C HIS A 472 -8.84 17.06 27.86
N ARG A 473 -9.15 18.34 28.12
CA ARG A 473 -8.87 18.95 29.42
C ARG A 473 -10.01 18.82 30.43
N ASP A 474 -11.21 18.50 29.98
CA ASP A 474 -12.39 18.42 30.85
C ASP A 474 -12.77 17.00 31.30
N GLU A 475 -11.98 15.99 30.93
CA GLU A 475 -12.16 14.60 31.39
C GLU A 475 -10.95 14.10 32.20
N ALA A 476 -10.59 14.85 33.26
CA ALA A 476 -9.78 14.30 34.33
C ALA A 476 -10.45 14.66 35.67
N PRO A 477 -10.98 13.68 36.43
CA PRO A 477 -11.15 13.81 37.87
C PRO A 477 -9.82 13.62 38.57
#